data_ed4a17bcb850840d3f5c451b7f073492
#
_entry.id   ed4a17bcb850840d3f5c451b7f073492
#
_cell.length_a   1.000
_cell.length_b   1.000
_cell.length_c   1.000
_cell.angle_alpha   90.00
_cell.angle_beta   90.00
_cell.angle_gamma   90.00
#
_symmetry.space_group_name_H-M   'P 1'
#
loop_
_entity.id
_entity.type
_entity.pdbx_description
1 polymer ?
#
loop_
_entity_poly.entity_id
_entity_poly.type
_entity_poly.pdbx_seq_one_letter_code
_entity_poly.pdbx_strand_id
1 'polypeptide(L)'
;METWPFDEKSNLLRWLDCHPGASPLVYIHGLGCASSSDYLPVVTSPHYSGTRSWLVDLPGSGFSDKPVTARYDSGSLSTMLQTWITSTGVSTISLFGHSAGAFIALKMATAMSPQPERLILCTPGVNDYGIALLESITAMSESEFIATGFKQLVMQLKNEGGNDVWLGPFQVSSPLAIYQWAESTLDDNQKNWLEILSRLPIAKGVILPDNASPDDIERYISAGCLVELVPDCSHMMAYDNPNGLAAAISRMMYNL
;
A
#
# COMPACT_ATOMS: atom_id res chain seq x y z
N MET A 1 -11.69 14.25 7.09
CA MET A 1 -11.64 12.95 6.39
C MET A 1 -12.72 12.97 5.33
N GLU A 2 -12.31 12.81 4.08
CA GLU A 2 -13.19 12.78 2.92
C GLU A 2 -13.82 11.40 2.77
N THR A 3 -14.94 11.32 2.02
CA THR A 3 -15.69 10.07 1.82
C THR A 3 -16.21 9.94 0.40
N TRP A 4 -16.24 8.70 -0.10
CA TRP A 4 -16.84 8.36 -1.40
C TRP A 4 -17.56 7.00 -1.32
N PRO A 5 -18.83 6.90 -1.79
CA PRO A 5 -19.56 5.64 -1.82
C PRO A 5 -19.00 4.73 -2.91
N PHE A 6 -18.51 3.55 -2.55
CA PHE A 6 -17.85 2.64 -3.49
C PHE A 6 -18.74 1.48 -3.98
N ASP A 7 -19.94 1.35 -3.42
CA ASP A 7 -20.91 0.34 -3.86
C ASP A 7 -22.36 0.86 -3.81
N GLU A 8 -23.29 0.05 -4.33
CA GLU A 8 -24.72 0.37 -4.38
C GLU A 8 -25.37 0.51 -2.99
N LYS A 9 -24.75 -0.02 -1.93
CA LYS A 9 -25.20 0.10 -0.55
C LYS A 9 -24.64 1.34 0.15
N SER A 10 -23.93 2.19 -0.59
CA SER A 10 -23.28 3.41 -0.10
C SER A 10 -22.24 3.15 0.99
N ASN A 11 -21.56 2.00 0.96
CA ASN A 11 -20.38 1.80 1.78
C ASN A 11 -19.27 2.79 1.37
N LEU A 12 -18.57 3.36 2.34
CA LEU A 12 -17.72 4.52 2.15
C LEU A 12 -16.24 4.15 2.13
N LEU A 13 -15.55 4.54 1.06
CA LEU A 13 -14.10 4.74 1.04
C LEU A 13 -13.80 6.04 1.81
N ARG A 14 -12.74 6.03 2.63
CA ARG A 14 -12.32 7.20 3.40
C ARG A 14 -10.86 7.50 3.19
N TRP A 15 -10.53 8.80 3.10
CA TRP A 15 -9.14 9.26 2.99
C TRP A 15 -8.92 10.61 3.68
N LEU A 16 -7.68 10.89 4.01
CA LEU A 16 -7.25 12.22 4.39
C LEU A 16 -6.69 12.94 3.16
N ASP A 17 -7.13 14.16 2.91
CA ASP A 17 -6.56 15.06 1.90
C ASP A 17 -5.64 16.06 2.62
N CYS A 18 -4.34 15.85 2.47
CA CYS A 18 -3.30 16.61 3.15
C CYS A 18 -2.56 17.48 2.14
N HIS A 19 -2.26 18.71 2.53
CA HIS A 19 -1.61 19.75 1.74
C HIS A 19 -2.40 20.21 0.51
N PRO A 20 -2.25 21.48 0.10
CA PRO A 20 -2.86 22.00 -1.11
C PRO A 20 -2.08 21.55 -2.36
N GLY A 21 -2.76 21.48 -3.50
CA GLY A 21 -2.12 21.15 -4.78
C GLY A 21 -3.12 20.61 -5.79
N ALA A 22 -2.74 20.61 -7.07
CA ALA A 22 -3.58 20.10 -8.15
C ALA A 22 -3.48 18.57 -8.30
N SER A 23 -2.25 18.04 -8.26
CA SER A 23 -1.95 16.62 -8.50
C SER A 23 -1.60 15.91 -7.19
N PRO A 24 -2.48 15.08 -6.62
CA PRO A 24 -2.17 14.36 -5.39
C PRO A 24 -1.25 13.17 -5.63
N LEU A 25 -0.41 12.87 -4.63
CA LEU A 25 0.20 11.57 -4.43
C LEU A 25 -0.78 10.70 -3.63
N VAL A 26 -1.26 9.62 -4.23
CA VAL A 26 -2.23 8.69 -3.64
C VAL A 26 -1.47 7.58 -2.93
N TYR A 27 -1.65 7.48 -1.62
CA TYR A 27 -0.99 6.48 -0.78
C TYR A 27 -1.84 5.22 -0.64
N ILE A 28 -1.27 4.10 -1.05
CA ILE A 28 -1.88 2.76 -0.98
C ILE A 28 -1.05 1.94 0.02
N HIS A 29 -1.64 1.68 1.17
CA HIS A 29 -0.97 0.98 2.28
C HIS A 29 -0.78 -0.52 2.03
N GLY A 30 0.03 -1.17 2.87
CA GLY A 30 0.23 -2.62 2.87
C GLY A 30 -0.91 -3.39 3.54
N LEU A 31 -0.84 -4.72 3.47
CA LEU A 31 -1.83 -5.61 4.10
C LEU A 31 -1.91 -5.37 5.62
N GLY A 32 -3.12 -5.21 6.11
CA GLY A 32 -3.38 -4.97 7.54
C GLY A 32 -2.95 -3.60 8.07
N CYS A 33 -2.58 -2.69 7.17
CA CYS A 33 -2.23 -1.31 7.46
C CYS A 33 -3.43 -0.36 7.25
N ALA A 34 -3.21 0.94 7.47
CA ALA A 34 -4.15 2.00 7.13
C ALA A 34 -3.37 3.28 6.79
N SER A 35 -3.56 3.85 5.60
CA SER A 35 -2.78 5.02 5.17
C SER A 35 -2.96 6.21 6.08
N SER A 36 -4.17 6.40 6.64
CA SER A 36 -4.50 7.51 7.54
C SER A 36 -3.69 7.49 8.84
N SER A 37 -3.32 6.30 9.35
CA SER A 37 -2.47 6.15 10.54
C SER A 37 -0.99 6.12 10.17
N ASP A 38 -0.63 5.36 9.14
CA ASP A 38 0.76 5.05 8.82
C ASP A 38 1.50 6.26 8.25
N TYR A 39 0.86 7.01 7.35
CA TYR A 39 1.54 8.08 6.60
C TYR A 39 1.24 9.48 7.10
N LEU A 40 0.32 9.67 8.06
CA LEU A 40 0.10 11.00 8.64
C LEU A 40 1.38 11.57 9.26
N PRO A 41 2.19 10.79 10.04
CA PRO A 41 3.48 11.28 10.55
C PRO A 41 4.49 11.60 9.42
N VAL A 42 4.41 10.89 8.31
CA VAL A 42 5.30 11.09 7.14
C VAL A 42 4.97 12.42 6.45
N VAL A 43 3.70 12.63 6.07
CA VAL A 43 3.29 13.83 5.33
C VAL A 43 3.29 15.10 6.19
N THR A 44 3.26 14.98 7.52
CA THR A 44 3.39 16.11 8.45
C THR A 44 4.84 16.36 8.91
N SER A 45 5.78 15.53 8.47
CA SER A 45 7.21 15.70 8.76
C SER A 45 7.74 17.02 8.18
N PRO A 46 8.67 17.72 8.89
CA PRO A 46 9.34 18.91 8.34
C PRO A 46 10.23 18.59 7.13
N HIS A 47 10.52 17.32 6.86
CA HIS A 47 11.27 16.84 5.69
C HIS A 47 10.39 16.51 4.50
N TYR A 48 9.07 16.64 4.63
CA TYR A 48 8.14 16.43 3.53
C TYR A 48 8.01 17.68 2.66
N SER A 49 7.98 17.50 1.34
CA SER A 49 7.93 18.61 0.36
C SER A 49 6.61 19.40 0.34
N GLY A 50 5.60 18.97 1.09
CA GLY A 50 4.26 19.56 1.05
C GLY A 50 3.45 19.17 -0.20
N THR A 51 3.83 18.11 -0.90
CA THR A 51 3.03 17.53 -1.99
C THR A 51 1.64 17.17 -1.49
N ARG A 52 0.59 17.56 -2.23
CA ARG A 52 -0.78 17.13 -1.91
C ARG A 52 -0.83 15.61 -1.81
N SER A 53 -1.38 15.10 -0.74
CA SER A 53 -1.35 13.68 -0.40
C SER A 53 -2.73 13.17 -0.04
N TRP A 54 -3.16 12.11 -0.70
CA TRP A 54 -4.38 11.39 -0.37
C TRP A 54 -4.02 10.10 0.36
N LEU A 55 -4.20 10.10 1.67
CA LEU A 55 -3.96 8.94 2.53
C LEU A 55 -5.22 8.08 2.56
N VAL A 56 -5.28 7.07 1.70
CA VAL A 56 -6.49 6.27 1.47
C VAL A 56 -6.47 5.05 2.37
N ASP A 57 -7.50 4.89 3.20
CA ASP A 57 -7.77 3.62 3.84
C ASP A 57 -8.56 2.75 2.88
N LEU A 58 -7.97 1.65 2.44
CA LEU A 58 -8.63 0.73 1.51
C LEU A 58 -9.91 0.14 2.14
N PRO A 59 -10.94 -0.21 1.35
CA PRO A 59 -12.07 -0.97 1.85
C PRO A 59 -11.61 -2.19 2.66
N GLY A 60 -12.26 -2.44 3.77
CA GLY A 60 -11.84 -3.52 4.68
C GLY A 60 -10.77 -3.13 5.69
N SER A 61 -10.16 -1.92 5.59
CA SER A 61 -9.06 -1.44 6.43
C SER A 61 -9.38 -0.07 7.04
N GLY A 62 -8.65 0.30 8.09
CA GLY A 62 -8.71 1.61 8.71
C GLY A 62 -10.13 2.10 8.98
N PHE A 63 -10.40 3.34 8.57
CA PHE A 63 -11.71 3.98 8.72
C PHE A 63 -12.69 3.70 7.58
N SER A 64 -12.26 3.10 6.47
CA SER A 64 -13.15 2.70 5.38
C SER A 64 -14.10 1.58 5.79
N ASP A 65 -15.26 1.52 5.13
CA ASP A 65 -16.27 0.51 5.45
C ASP A 65 -15.78 -0.90 5.05
N LYS A 66 -16.36 -1.92 5.71
CA LYS A 66 -15.90 -3.31 5.68
C LYS A 66 -17.03 -4.28 5.32
N PRO A 67 -17.74 -4.07 4.19
CA PRO A 67 -18.88 -4.90 3.84
C PRO A 67 -18.47 -6.34 3.54
N VAL A 68 -19.20 -7.31 4.10
CA VAL A 68 -18.98 -8.73 3.86
C VAL A 68 -19.32 -9.19 2.42
N THR A 69 -19.88 -8.30 1.61
CA THR A 69 -20.25 -8.55 0.21
C THR A 69 -19.25 -7.99 -0.79
N ALA A 70 -18.23 -7.23 -0.34
CA ALA A 70 -17.21 -6.70 -1.22
C ALA A 70 -16.16 -7.77 -1.57
N ARG A 71 -15.42 -7.49 -2.64
CA ARG A 71 -14.23 -8.25 -3.01
C ARG A 71 -12.99 -7.44 -2.66
N TYR A 72 -12.02 -8.11 -2.07
CA TYR A 72 -10.83 -7.49 -1.51
C TYR A 72 -9.53 -7.97 -2.14
N ASP A 73 -9.60 -8.69 -3.26
CA ASP A 73 -8.41 -9.02 -4.04
C ASP A 73 -7.79 -7.77 -4.66
N SER A 74 -6.49 -7.81 -4.93
CA SER A 74 -5.73 -6.67 -5.44
C SER A 74 -6.26 -6.09 -6.75
N GLY A 75 -6.86 -6.92 -7.60
CA GLY A 75 -7.49 -6.50 -8.87
C GLY A 75 -8.78 -5.72 -8.63
N SER A 76 -9.65 -6.22 -7.76
CA SER A 76 -10.91 -5.56 -7.38
C SER A 76 -10.65 -4.23 -6.69
N LEU A 77 -9.68 -4.18 -5.75
CA LEU A 77 -9.27 -2.94 -5.09
C LEU A 77 -8.69 -1.93 -6.08
N SER A 78 -7.84 -2.37 -7.01
CA SER A 78 -7.30 -1.51 -8.08
C SER A 78 -8.41 -0.90 -8.93
N THR A 79 -9.38 -1.69 -9.38
CA THR A 79 -10.51 -1.23 -10.21
C THR A 79 -11.38 -0.21 -9.46
N MET A 80 -11.68 -0.47 -8.20
CA MET A 80 -12.46 0.43 -7.35
C MET A 80 -11.74 1.77 -7.16
N LEU A 81 -10.43 1.76 -6.86
CA LEU A 81 -9.65 2.98 -6.71
C LEU A 81 -9.59 3.80 -8.01
N GLN A 82 -9.47 3.17 -9.17
CA GLN A 82 -9.53 3.85 -10.46
C GLN A 82 -10.87 4.55 -10.67
N THR A 83 -11.98 3.89 -10.33
CA THR A 83 -13.32 4.45 -10.39
C THR A 83 -13.46 5.67 -9.46
N TRP A 84 -12.97 5.53 -8.22
CA TRP A 84 -12.94 6.63 -7.26
C TRP A 84 -12.15 7.83 -7.79
N ILE A 85 -10.91 7.64 -8.25
CA ILE A 85 -10.07 8.71 -8.78
C ILE A 85 -10.76 9.41 -9.94
N THR A 86 -11.34 8.65 -10.88
CA THR A 86 -12.09 9.20 -12.01
C THR A 86 -13.26 10.07 -11.53
N SER A 87 -13.96 9.65 -10.48
CA SER A 87 -15.11 10.40 -9.93
C SER A 87 -14.72 11.73 -9.27
N THR A 88 -13.47 11.87 -8.83
CA THR A 88 -12.98 13.13 -8.22
C THR A 88 -12.77 14.27 -9.23
N GLY A 89 -12.69 13.95 -10.52
CA GLY A 89 -12.38 14.91 -11.58
C GLY A 89 -10.94 15.41 -11.60
N VAL A 90 -10.05 14.84 -10.77
CA VAL A 90 -8.60 15.14 -10.80
C VAL A 90 -8.00 14.54 -12.07
N SER A 91 -7.31 15.37 -12.86
CA SER A 91 -6.78 14.97 -14.16
C SER A 91 -5.44 14.24 -14.09
N THR A 92 -4.65 14.54 -13.08
CA THR A 92 -3.29 13.99 -12.91
C THR A 92 -3.06 13.56 -11.47
N ILE A 93 -2.48 12.37 -11.29
CA ILE A 93 -2.10 11.82 -10.00
C ILE A 93 -0.71 11.19 -10.05
N SER A 94 -0.11 11.00 -8.90
CA SER A 94 1.00 10.08 -8.69
C SER A 94 0.57 8.98 -7.72
N LEU A 95 1.20 7.81 -7.78
CA LEU A 95 0.87 6.67 -6.93
C LEU A 95 2.04 6.34 -6.00
N PHE A 96 1.73 6.08 -4.75
CA PHE A 96 2.64 5.48 -3.78
C PHE A 96 2.03 4.15 -3.31
N GLY A 97 2.79 3.06 -3.40
CA GLY A 97 2.35 1.74 -2.97
C GLY A 97 3.36 1.09 -2.03
N HIS A 98 2.92 0.65 -0.85
CA HIS A 98 3.77 -0.02 0.12
C HIS A 98 3.48 -1.53 0.18
N SER A 99 4.54 -2.36 0.16
CA SER A 99 4.41 -3.82 0.36
C SER A 99 3.37 -4.43 -0.60
N ALA A 100 2.36 -5.13 -0.10
CA ALA A 100 1.23 -5.66 -0.86
C ALA A 100 0.44 -4.58 -1.63
N GLY A 101 0.40 -3.34 -1.13
CA GLY A 101 -0.20 -2.19 -1.81
C GLY A 101 0.57 -1.78 -3.08
N ALA A 102 1.83 -2.18 -3.21
CA ALA A 102 2.61 -1.97 -4.41
C ALA A 102 2.02 -2.70 -5.62
N PHE A 103 1.44 -3.88 -5.44
CA PHE A 103 0.77 -4.62 -6.52
C PHE A 103 -0.50 -3.92 -6.99
N ILE A 104 -1.27 -3.34 -6.05
CA ILE A 104 -2.46 -2.53 -6.37
C ILE A 104 -2.03 -1.29 -7.17
N ALA A 105 -1.00 -0.56 -6.69
CA ALA A 105 -0.47 0.62 -7.37
C ALA A 105 0.05 0.29 -8.78
N LEU A 106 0.75 -0.83 -8.95
CA LEU A 106 1.25 -1.30 -10.24
C LEU A 106 0.11 -1.65 -11.21
N LYS A 107 -0.93 -2.35 -10.73
CA LYS A 107 -2.13 -2.65 -11.52
C LYS A 107 -2.84 -1.36 -11.96
N MET A 108 -2.97 -0.37 -11.06
CA MET A 108 -3.54 0.94 -11.40
C MET A 108 -2.70 1.64 -12.47
N ALA A 109 -1.37 1.73 -12.27
CA ALA A 109 -0.46 2.38 -13.22
C ALA A 109 -0.50 1.74 -14.61
N THR A 110 -0.72 0.43 -14.67
CA THR A 110 -0.82 -0.32 -15.94
C THR A 110 -2.16 -0.09 -16.65
N ALA A 111 -3.26 0.04 -15.91
CA ALA A 111 -4.61 0.03 -16.46
C ALA A 111 -5.21 1.44 -16.65
N MET A 112 -4.73 2.45 -15.93
CA MET A 112 -5.28 3.82 -16.00
C MET A 112 -5.01 4.51 -17.34
N SER A 113 -6.00 5.29 -17.77
CA SER A 113 -5.87 6.20 -18.92
C SER A 113 -6.58 7.53 -18.58
N PRO A 114 -5.86 8.65 -18.42
CA PRO A 114 -4.39 8.75 -18.54
C PRO A 114 -3.65 7.98 -17.45
N GLN A 115 -2.41 7.58 -17.75
CA GLN A 115 -1.53 6.97 -16.78
C GLN A 115 -1.14 7.96 -15.67
N PRO A 116 -0.81 7.50 -14.44
CA PRO A 116 -0.26 8.37 -13.41
C PRO A 116 1.08 8.99 -13.86
N GLU A 117 1.39 10.17 -13.36
CA GLU A 117 2.66 10.85 -13.68
C GLU A 117 3.85 10.08 -13.14
N ARG A 118 3.70 9.51 -11.94
CA ARG A 118 4.77 8.80 -11.21
C ARG A 118 4.20 7.58 -10.49
N LEU A 119 5.05 6.56 -10.37
CA LEU A 119 4.81 5.40 -9.52
C LEU A 119 5.99 5.27 -8.54
N ILE A 120 5.73 5.42 -7.25
CA ILE A 120 6.69 5.23 -6.17
C ILE A 120 6.30 3.99 -5.39
N LEU A 121 7.19 3.02 -5.30
CA LEU A 121 6.99 1.78 -4.56
C LEU A 121 7.89 1.77 -3.33
N CYS A 122 7.33 1.51 -2.17
CA CYS A 122 8.06 1.40 -0.91
C CYS A 122 8.12 -0.06 -0.48
N THR A 123 9.32 -0.62 -0.34
CA THR A 123 9.53 -2.05 -0.03
C THR A 123 8.55 -2.97 -0.78
N PRO A 124 8.50 -2.87 -2.14
CA PRO A 124 7.50 -3.60 -2.91
C PRO A 124 7.73 -5.11 -2.86
N GLY A 125 6.63 -5.86 -2.93
CA GLY A 125 6.66 -7.31 -2.80
C GLY A 125 6.60 -7.77 -1.34
N VAL A 126 6.80 -9.06 -1.15
CA VAL A 126 6.69 -9.71 0.16
C VAL A 126 8.00 -10.46 0.43
N ASN A 127 8.65 -10.16 1.54
CA ASN A 127 9.83 -10.89 2.00
C ASN A 127 9.43 -12.26 2.61
N ASP A 128 10.42 -13.09 2.94
CA ASP A 128 10.19 -14.44 3.46
C ASP A 128 9.26 -14.47 4.69
N TYR A 129 9.43 -13.51 5.61
CA TYR A 129 8.55 -13.40 6.79
C TYR A 129 7.11 -13.08 6.38
N GLY A 130 6.94 -12.13 5.47
CA GLY A 130 5.62 -11.78 4.93
C GLY A 130 4.99 -12.94 4.15
N ILE A 131 5.76 -13.67 3.34
CA ILE A 131 5.29 -14.87 2.65
C ILE A 131 4.77 -15.90 3.66
N ALA A 132 5.57 -16.23 4.68
CA ALA A 132 5.15 -17.18 5.72
C ALA A 132 3.86 -16.73 6.44
N LEU A 133 3.70 -15.43 6.71
CA LEU A 133 2.47 -14.88 7.28
C LEU A 133 1.28 -15.07 6.34
N LEU A 134 1.42 -14.72 5.06
CA LEU A 134 0.35 -14.85 4.08
C LEU A 134 -0.03 -16.32 3.88
N GLU A 135 0.94 -17.22 3.82
CA GLU A 135 0.72 -18.67 3.74
C GLU A 135 -0.02 -19.19 4.98
N SER A 136 0.31 -18.70 6.17
CA SER A 136 -0.40 -19.09 7.40
C SER A 136 -1.86 -18.65 7.40
N ILE A 137 -2.18 -17.49 6.79
CA ILE A 137 -3.54 -17.00 6.61
C ILE A 137 -4.30 -17.90 5.64
N THR A 138 -3.69 -18.21 4.49
CA THR A 138 -4.34 -18.95 3.40
C THR A 138 -4.30 -20.47 3.56
N ALA A 139 -3.57 -20.99 4.57
CA ALA A 139 -3.60 -22.41 4.92
C ALA A 139 -4.96 -22.88 5.47
N MET A 140 -5.78 -21.96 5.95
CA MET A 140 -7.18 -22.19 6.34
C MET A 140 -8.11 -21.89 5.17
N SER A 141 -9.32 -22.43 5.19
CA SER A 141 -10.38 -21.93 4.31
C SER A 141 -10.79 -20.50 4.70
N GLU A 142 -11.29 -19.72 3.74
CA GLU A 142 -11.79 -18.35 4.00
C GLU A 142 -12.79 -18.33 5.18
N SER A 143 -13.75 -19.27 5.18
CA SER A 143 -14.77 -19.36 6.24
C SER A 143 -14.18 -19.67 7.62
N GLU A 144 -13.19 -20.53 7.70
CA GLU A 144 -12.51 -20.88 8.94
C GLU A 144 -11.66 -19.71 9.46
N PHE A 145 -10.92 -19.06 8.56
CA PHE A 145 -10.14 -17.87 8.92
C PHE A 145 -11.03 -16.75 9.46
N ILE A 146 -12.16 -16.46 8.79
CA ILE A 146 -13.11 -15.45 9.26
C ILE A 146 -13.72 -15.82 10.62
N ALA A 147 -14.08 -17.08 10.82
CA ALA A 147 -14.76 -17.52 12.04
C ALA A 147 -13.83 -17.53 13.27
N THR A 148 -12.59 -17.96 13.11
CA THR A 148 -11.65 -18.19 14.22
C THR A 148 -10.21 -17.79 13.94
N GLY A 149 -9.68 -18.03 12.74
CA GLY A 149 -8.27 -17.88 12.39
C GLY A 149 -7.76 -16.46 12.57
N PHE A 150 -8.52 -15.45 12.14
CA PHE A 150 -8.15 -14.05 12.30
C PHE A 150 -7.92 -13.67 13.77
N LYS A 151 -8.84 -14.07 14.64
CA LYS A 151 -8.72 -13.78 16.08
C LYS A 151 -7.52 -14.52 16.70
N GLN A 152 -7.28 -15.76 16.28
CA GLN A 152 -6.13 -16.53 16.74
C GLN A 152 -4.82 -15.87 16.30
N LEU A 153 -4.73 -15.42 15.03
CA LEU A 153 -3.56 -14.71 14.50
C LEU A 153 -3.29 -13.40 15.25
N VAL A 154 -4.33 -12.59 15.51
CA VAL A 154 -4.20 -11.37 16.31
C VAL A 154 -3.66 -11.67 17.71
N MET A 155 -4.15 -12.72 18.36
CA MET A 155 -3.66 -13.12 19.68
C MET A 155 -2.21 -13.61 19.63
N GLN A 156 -1.84 -14.39 18.62
CA GLN A 156 -0.49 -14.85 18.41
C GLN A 156 0.48 -13.67 18.23
N LEU A 157 0.22 -12.77 17.29
CA LEU A 157 1.03 -11.59 17.01
C LEU A 157 1.19 -10.69 18.24
N LYS A 158 0.13 -10.56 19.04
CA LYS A 158 0.18 -9.82 20.30
C LYS A 158 1.08 -10.46 21.34
N ASN A 159 1.07 -11.80 21.42
CA ASN A 159 1.92 -12.56 22.36
C ASN A 159 3.39 -12.58 21.93
N GLU A 160 3.67 -12.58 20.65
CA GLU A 160 5.02 -12.49 20.08
C GLU A 160 5.67 -11.15 20.39
N GLY A 161 4.89 -10.07 20.45
CA GLY A 161 5.36 -8.71 20.66
C GLY A 161 6.14 -8.14 19.47
N GLY A 162 6.56 -6.88 19.59
CA GLY A 162 7.33 -6.21 18.52
C GLY A 162 6.51 -5.78 17.31
N ASN A 163 5.19 -6.08 17.30
CA ASN A 163 4.28 -5.76 16.20
C ASN A 163 3.25 -4.68 16.57
N ASP A 164 3.39 -4.04 17.72
CA ASP A 164 2.33 -3.23 18.34
C ASP A 164 1.76 -2.15 17.42
N VAL A 165 2.62 -1.48 16.66
CA VAL A 165 2.20 -0.37 15.79
C VAL A 165 1.37 -0.89 14.61
N TRP A 166 1.84 -1.94 13.93
CA TRP A 166 1.11 -2.59 12.83
C TRP A 166 -0.13 -3.34 13.32
N LEU A 167 -0.06 -3.97 14.49
CA LEU A 167 -1.16 -4.72 15.07
C LEU A 167 -2.38 -3.82 15.36
N GLY A 168 -2.17 -2.53 15.63
CA GLY A 168 -3.25 -1.55 15.81
C GLY A 168 -4.25 -1.54 14.64
N PRO A 169 -3.83 -1.14 13.44
CA PRO A 169 -4.69 -1.15 12.25
C PRO A 169 -5.08 -2.56 11.80
N PHE A 170 -4.20 -3.57 11.96
CA PHE A 170 -4.49 -4.95 11.59
C PHE A 170 -5.70 -5.51 12.32
N GLN A 171 -5.74 -5.41 13.65
CA GLN A 171 -6.80 -6.01 14.47
C GLN A 171 -8.20 -5.41 14.23
N VAL A 172 -8.29 -4.22 13.62
CA VAL A 172 -9.57 -3.57 13.27
C VAL A 172 -9.92 -3.76 11.79
N SER A 173 -9.09 -4.44 11.03
CA SER A 173 -9.35 -4.78 9.62
C SER A 173 -10.41 -5.87 9.50
N SER A 174 -11.05 -5.95 8.34
CA SER A 174 -11.98 -7.03 8.02
C SER A 174 -11.23 -8.36 7.85
N PRO A 175 -11.59 -9.42 8.57
CA PRO A 175 -11.00 -10.75 8.35
C PRO A 175 -11.13 -11.23 6.90
N LEU A 176 -12.28 -10.95 6.26
CA LEU A 176 -12.52 -11.25 4.85
C LEU A 176 -11.53 -10.50 3.94
N ALA A 177 -11.33 -9.20 4.20
CA ALA A 177 -10.38 -8.40 3.43
C ALA A 177 -8.94 -8.89 3.60
N ILE A 178 -8.53 -9.22 4.83
CA ILE A 178 -7.20 -9.77 5.10
C ILE A 178 -6.99 -11.08 4.34
N TYR A 179 -7.97 -12.00 4.36
CA TYR A 179 -7.87 -13.27 3.68
C TYR A 179 -7.73 -13.13 2.16
N GLN A 180 -8.70 -12.47 1.52
CA GLN A 180 -8.73 -12.33 0.06
C GLN A 180 -7.55 -11.53 -0.49
N TRP A 181 -7.12 -10.50 0.24
CA TRP A 181 -5.95 -9.74 -0.15
C TRP A 181 -4.65 -10.52 0.07
N ALA A 182 -4.53 -11.32 1.14
CA ALA A 182 -3.40 -12.20 1.35
C ALA A 182 -3.26 -13.23 0.22
N GLU A 183 -4.36 -13.89 -0.17
CA GLU A 183 -4.39 -14.85 -1.28
C GLU A 183 -3.94 -14.19 -2.60
N SER A 184 -4.54 -13.04 -2.95
CA SER A 184 -4.17 -12.33 -4.17
C SER A 184 -2.74 -11.77 -4.15
N THR A 185 -2.21 -11.44 -2.98
CA THR A 185 -0.83 -10.95 -2.81
C THR A 185 0.19 -12.06 -3.06
N LEU A 186 -0.06 -13.28 -2.56
CA LEU A 186 0.78 -14.45 -2.87
C LEU A 186 0.81 -14.73 -4.37
N ASP A 187 -0.35 -14.70 -5.02
CA ASP A 187 -0.48 -14.91 -6.45
C ASP A 187 0.26 -13.81 -7.25
N ASP A 188 0.13 -12.56 -6.86
CA ASP A 188 0.83 -11.43 -7.49
C ASP A 188 2.35 -11.48 -7.29
N ASN A 189 2.81 -11.91 -6.11
CA ASN A 189 4.24 -12.03 -5.81
C ASN A 189 4.93 -13.12 -6.63
N GLN A 190 4.19 -14.18 -7.02
CA GLN A 190 4.67 -15.25 -7.89
C GLN A 190 4.71 -14.87 -9.38
N LYS A 191 3.96 -13.85 -9.79
CA LYS A 191 3.94 -13.36 -11.18
C LYS A 191 5.18 -12.53 -11.49
N ASN A 192 5.47 -12.38 -12.78
CA ASN A 192 6.61 -11.57 -13.23
C ASN A 192 6.30 -10.06 -13.17
N TRP A 193 5.95 -9.57 -11.99
CA TRP A 193 5.56 -8.16 -11.78
C TRP A 193 6.72 -7.17 -12.03
N LEU A 194 7.96 -7.60 -11.85
CA LEU A 194 9.15 -6.79 -12.21
C LEU A 194 9.23 -6.54 -13.72
N GLU A 195 8.88 -7.52 -14.54
CA GLU A 195 8.80 -7.33 -15.99
C GLU A 195 7.68 -6.34 -16.36
N ILE A 196 6.53 -6.41 -15.69
CA ILE A 196 5.45 -5.44 -15.87
C ILE A 196 5.95 -4.04 -15.49
N LEU A 197 6.60 -3.91 -14.33
CA LEU A 197 7.19 -2.65 -13.85
C LEU A 197 8.20 -2.09 -14.87
N SER A 198 9.10 -2.93 -15.40
CA SER A 198 10.13 -2.49 -16.35
C SER A 198 9.53 -1.92 -17.65
N ARG A 199 8.42 -2.44 -18.09
CA ARG A 199 7.74 -2.02 -19.33
C ARG A 199 6.84 -0.78 -19.17
N LEU A 200 6.58 -0.32 -17.94
CA LEU A 200 5.79 0.87 -17.72
C LEU A 200 6.51 2.12 -18.24
N PRO A 201 5.92 2.90 -19.16
CA PRO A 201 6.56 4.06 -19.78
C PRO A 201 6.39 5.35 -18.95
N ILE A 202 6.29 5.25 -17.63
CA ILE A 202 6.14 6.39 -16.71
C ILE A 202 7.35 6.52 -15.80
N ALA A 203 7.52 7.68 -15.19
CA ALA A 203 8.51 7.91 -14.15
C ALA A 203 8.23 7.00 -12.95
N LYS A 204 9.25 6.27 -12.48
CA LYS A 204 9.07 5.26 -11.44
C LYS A 204 10.28 5.16 -10.52
N GLY A 205 9.99 4.98 -9.23
CA GLY A 205 11.00 4.87 -8.21
C GLY A 205 10.68 3.82 -7.16
N VAL A 206 11.72 3.36 -6.48
CA VAL A 206 11.61 2.39 -5.37
C VAL A 206 12.35 2.93 -4.16
N ILE A 207 11.71 2.89 -3.00
CA ILE A 207 12.29 3.24 -1.71
C ILE A 207 12.54 1.95 -0.93
N LEU A 208 13.78 1.75 -0.52
CA LEU A 208 14.25 0.56 0.21
C LEU A 208 14.94 0.98 1.51
N PRO A 209 15.05 0.08 2.52
CA PRO A 209 15.94 0.30 3.65
C PRO A 209 17.39 0.29 3.18
N ASP A 210 18.27 1.00 3.88
CA ASP A 210 19.68 1.12 3.52
C ASP A 210 20.48 -0.19 3.62
N ASN A 211 19.94 -1.18 4.33
CA ASN A 211 20.48 -2.53 4.41
C ASN A 211 19.92 -3.48 3.34
N ALA A 212 19.20 -2.97 2.33
CA ALA A 212 18.76 -3.77 1.18
C ALA A 212 19.96 -4.41 0.47
N SER A 213 19.78 -5.62 -0.04
CA SER A 213 20.87 -6.31 -0.74
C SER A 213 21.26 -5.58 -2.04
N PRO A 214 22.56 -5.63 -2.44
CA PRO A 214 22.96 -5.09 -3.75
C PRO A 214 22.15 -5.66 -4.91
N ASP A 215 21.78 -6.94 -4.86
CA ASP A 215 20.99 -7.61 -5.89
C ASP A 215 19.56 -7.05 -5.95
N ASP A 216 18.98 -6.74 -4.78
CA ASP A 216 17.67 -6.09 -4.73
C ASP A 216 17.70 -4.69 -5.32
N ILE A 217 18.73 -3.91 -5.05
CA ILE A 217 18.90 -2.57 -5.60
C ILE A 217 19.08 -2.66 -7.13
N GLU A 218 19.96 -3.53 -7.60
CA GLU A 218 20.28 -3.68 -9.03
C GLU A 218 19.07 -4.13 -9.85
N ARG A 219 18.24 -5.02 -9.33
CA ARG A 219 17.02 -5.47 -10.05
C ARG A 219 16.01 -4.34 -10.30
N TYR A 220 15.90 -3.36 -9.37
CA TYR A 220 15.03 -2.20 -9.57
C TYR A 220 15.65 -1.17 -10.51
N ILE A 221 16.96 -0.94 -10.41
CA ILE A 221 17.69 -0.09 -11.36
C ILE A 221 17.54 -0.67 -12.78
N SER A 222 17.73 -1.98 -12.94
CA SER A 222 17.54 -2.68 -14.21
C SER A 222 16.11 -2.63 -14.74
N ALA A 223 15.10 -2.50 -13.85
CA ALA A 223 13.72 -2.24 -14.23
C ALA A 223 13.43 -0.78 -14.60
N GLY A 224 14.45 0.09 -14.58
CA GLY A 224 14.35 1.51 -14.92
C GLY A 224 13.78 2.38 -13.79
N CYS A 225 13.94 1.96 -12.53
CA CYS A 225 13.52 2.73 -11.37
C CYS A 225 14.66 3.58 -10.82
N LEU A 226 14.32 4.80 -10.37
CA LEU A 226 15.17 5.52 -9.42
C LEU A 226 15.10 4.78 -8.06
N VAL A 227 16.23 4.56 -7.40
CA VAL A 227 16.26 3.90 -6.08
C VAL A 227 16.70 4.91 -5.01
N GLU A 228 15.92 5.02 -3.95
CA GLU A 228 16.24 5.79 -2.74
C GLU A 228 16.37 4.85 -1.55
N LEU A 229 17.37 5.08 -0.72
CA LEU A 229 17.64 4.31 0.47
C LEU A 229 17.31 5.15 1.72
N VAL A 230 16.63 4.52 2.69
CA VAL A 230 16.26 5.14 3.97
C VAL A 230 17.01 4.44 5.09
N PRO A 231 17.79 5.17 5.90
CA PRO A 231 18.53 4.58 7.01
C PRO A 231 17.62 4.27 8.20
N ASP A 232 18.12 3.44 9.11
CA ASP A 232 17.50 3.14 10.41
C ASP A 232 16.04 2.70 10.30
N CYS A 233 15.74 1.85 9.32
CA CYS A 233 14.39 1.33 9.12
C CYS A 233 14.38 -0.11 8.60
N SER A 234 13.21 -0.71 8.70
CA SER A 234 12.91 -2.04 8.19
C SER A 234 11.84 -1.97 7.10
N HIS A 235 11.07 -3.05 6.93
CA HIS A 235 9.92 -3.10 6.02
C HIS A 235 8.85 -2.04 6.35
N MET A 236 8.71 -1.68 7.63
CA MET A 236 7.68 -0.76 8.12
C MET A 236 8.22 0.68 8.30
N MET A 237 8.87 1.21 7.24
CA MET A 237 9.58 2.50 7.26
C MET A 237 8.78 3.66 7.83
N ALA A 238 7.47 3.71 7.58
CA ALA A 238 6.60 4.79 8.07
C ALA A 238 6.56 4.85 9.61
N TYR A 239 6.80 3.72 10.27
CA TYR A 239 6.88 3.63 11.73
C TYR A 239 8.31 3.80 12.24
N ASP A 240 9.26 3.16 11.56
CA ASP A 240 10.66 3.13 12.00
C ASP A 240 11.33 4.50 11.84
N ASN A 241 11.19 5.10 10.65
CA ASN A 241 11.80 6.38 10.31
C ASN A 241 10.88 7.24 9.41
N PRO A 242 9.79 7.81 9.95
CA PRO A 242 8.87 8.64 9.17
C PRO A 242 9.54 9.88 8.54
N ASN A 243 10.55 10.45 9.19
CA ASN A 243 11.29 11.58 8.66
C ASN A 243 12.19 11.20 7.48
N GLY A 244 12.87 10.05 7.56
CA GLY A 244 13.67 9.51 6.47
C GLY A 244 12.80 9.17 5.26
N LEU A 245 11.65 8.52 5.48
CA LEU A 245 10.70 8.21 4.42
C LEU A 245 10.13 9.49 3.77
N ALA A 246 9.78 10.51 4.58
CA ALA A 246 9.31 11.81 4.08
C ALA A 246 10.34 12.48 3.16
N ALA A 247 11.61 12.49 3.57
CA ALA A 247 12.70 13.02 2.76
C ALA A 247 12.90 12.23 1.45
N ALA A 248 12.83 10.89 1.50
CA ALA A 248 12.96 10.04 0.33
C ALA A 248 11.82 10.27 -0.66
N ILE A 249 10.55 10.31 -0.18
CA ILE A 249 9.39 10.64 -1.04
C ILE A 249 9.56 12.02 -1.67
N SER A 250 10.02 13.02 -0.91
CA SER A 250 10.22 14.39 -1.41
C SER A 250 11.27 14.42 -2.52
N ARG A 251 12.40 13.68 -2.36
CA ARG A 251 13.41 13.55 -3.42
C ARG A 251 12.86 12.82 -4.65
N MET A 252 12.08 11.75 -4.47
CA MET A 252 11.41 11.05 -5.57
C MET A 252 10.47 11.97 -6.35
N MET A 253 9.64 12.75 -5.64
CA MET A 253 8.71 13.69 -6.30
C MET A 253 9.41 14.80 -7.08
N TYR A 254 10.64 15.14 -6.69
CA TYR A 254 11.46 16.15 -7.39
C TYR A 254 12.25 15.57 -8.56
N ASN A 255 12.79 14.34 -8.43
CA ASN A 255 13.74 13.76 -9.38
C ASN A 255 13.06 12.88 -10.45
N LEU A 256 11.86 12.41 -10.24
CA LEU A 256 11.04 11.70 -11.21
C LEU A 256 10.18 12.67 -12.03
#